data_319fdf060d2aaafb4ca7462cdfc36639
#
_entry.id   319fdf060d2aaafb4ca7462cdfc36639
#
_cell.length_a   1.000
_cell.length_b   1.000
_cell.length_c   1.000
_cell.angle_alpha   90.00
_cell.angle_beta   90.00
_cell.angle_gamma   90.00
#
_symmetry.space_group_name_H-M   'P 1'
#
loop_
_entity.id
_entity.type
_entity.pdbx_description
1 polymer ?
#
loop_
_entity_poly.entity_id
_entity_poly.type
_entity_poly.pdbx_seq_one_letter_code
_entity_poly.pdbx_strand_id
1 'polypeptide(L)'
;MTLLELRISKGLTQIDCAKYLGISSRSYQMYETDVAKVGTSKYNAIYKKLEAYSAPSSIVVNANIGNAEFKTNVVTGVGIKAFSNQVAKYGKRDCFRILKKFVHGSYEGKICILYGLRRTGKTTLLFQMMGELLNEKVAYIKIQTTDNMSNLTKDLNQLYELGYRYVFIDEITLMSDFINTAAVLSDIFSMMGMKIVVSGTDSLGFAMANMNELYDRNIMIHTSFISFKEYARLLKLQSVDSYIEYGGTLKMENMSFDDPDAAFDDVSFRDDESTRKYIDTAISRNIQHTLKNDNYGEYFNQLRELYEKNELTNVINRIVERMNHKFLLSVIEDKFKSRDFGSARDLLLHDAPANTAFVLNDVDYAQIIERLKAIIEVKEKEELTVQITDEHIEKVKKYLVALDLIENCPLRLESAKDEDYYIFSQPGMRYSIAKALVYSLMQDEYLKTISEQEKSYIIEKILSDVKGRMLEDIVLLELNKSIPKDKEAFQFRFDLGGEFDMVVYNKSEHSCKIYEIKHSNKIVPEQARHLLNEEKCNIVESRYGKITGKYVLYRGKDETVGNVQYLNVEKFLSKL
;
A
#
# COMPACT_ATOMS: atom_id res chain seq x y z
N MET A 1 -28.67 -29.38 5.72
CA MET A 1 -27.69 -28.34 5.35
C MET A 1 -28.16 -27.04 5.99
N THR A 2 -27.30 -26.37 6.75
CA THR A 2 -27.58 -25.06 7.35
C THR A 2 -27.47 -23.94 6.31
N LEU A 3 -27.96 -22.73 6.63
CA LEU A 3 -27.77 -21.54 5.75
C LEU A 3 -26.28 -21.24 5.52
N LEU A 4 -25.44 -21.46 6.54
CA LEU A 4 -24.00 -21.32 6.42
C LEU A 4 -23.40 -22.31 5.43
N GLU A 5 -23.72 -23.60 5.55
CA GLU A 5 -23.24 -24.64 4.64
C GLU A 5 -23.72 -24.40 3.20
N LEU A 6 -24.98 -23.98 3.04
CA LEU A 6 -25.56 -23.66 1.75
C LEU A 6 -24.86 -22.45 1.09
N ARG A 7 -24.58 -21.39 1.87
CA ARG A 7 -23.82 -20.24 1.37
C ARG A 7 -22.42 -20.62 0.91
N ILE A 8 -21.69 -21.39 1.74
CA ILE A 8 -20.34 -21.85 1.42
C ILE A 8 -20.34 -22.72 0.16
N SER A 9 -21.31 -23.64 0.03
CA SER A 9 -21.44 -24.50 -1.16
C SER A 9 -21.73 -23.70 -2.45
N LYS A 10 -22.32 -22.51 -2.32
CA LYS A 10 -22.58 -21.58 -3.44
C LYS A 10 -21.44 -20.57 -3.68
N GLY A 11 -20.38 -20.61 -2.90
CA GLY A 11 -19.23 -19.69 -3.03
C GLY A 11 -19.54 -18.22 -2.70
N LEU A 12 -20.61 -17.95 -1.96
CA LEU A 12 -21.07 -16.59 -1.64
C LEU A 12 -20.50 -16.07 -0.32
N THR A 13 -20.28 -14.74 -0.26
CA THR A 13 -20.05 -14.06 1.02
C THR A 13 -21.38 -13.75 1.72
N GLN A 14 -21.35 -13.42 3.00
CA GLN A 14 -22.56 -12.99 3.73
C GLN A 14 -23.16 -11.72 3.11
N ILE A 15 -22.33 -10.84 2.58
CA ILE A 15 -22.74 -9.61 1.89
C ILE A 15 -23.45 -9.94 0.59
N ASP A 16 -22.93 -10.87 -0.21
CA ASP A 16 -23.55 -11.29 -1.47
C ASP A 16 -24.91 -11.92 -1.22
N CYS A 17 -25.03 -12.76 -0.20
CA CYS A 17 -26.30 -13.34 0.21
C CYS A 17 -27.31 -12.29 0.68
N ALA A 18 -26.89 -11.34 1.50
CA ALA A 18 -27.73 -10.24 1.96
C ALA A 18 -28.25 -9.41 0.79
N LYS A 19 -27.38 -9.05 -0.16
CA LYS A 19 -27.71 -8.31 -1.38
C LYS A 19 -28.70 -9.09 -2.26
N TYR A 20 -28.44 -10.36 -2.49
CA TYR A 20 -29.34 -11.22 -3.29
C TYR A 20 -30.72 -11.37 -2.67
N LEU A 21 -30.77 -11.50 -1.35
CA LEU A 21 -32.00 -11.66 -0.59
C LEU A 21 -32.78 -10.34 -0.36
N GLY A 22 -32.14 -9.20 -0.60
CA GLY A 22 -32.71 -7.87 -0.35
C GLY A 22 -32.81 -7.52 1.14
N ILE A 23 -31.86 -7.97 1.97
CA ILE A 23 -31.83 -7.75 3.42
C ILE A 23 -30.47 -7.15 3.85
N SER A 24 -30.39 -6.58 5.06
CA SER A 24 -29.11 -6.08 5.56
C SER A 24 -28.14 -7.22 5.87
N SER A 25 -26.82 -6.97 5.74
CA SER A 25 -25.78 -7.96 6.08
C SER A 25 -25.89 -8.41 7.52
N ARG A 26 -26.22 -7.49 8.44
CA ARG A 26 -26.45 -7.79 9.85
C ARG A 26 -27.65 -8.74 10.06
N SER A 27 -28.72 -8.54 9.30
CA SER A 27 -29.87 -9.45 9.33
C SER A 27 -29.52 -10.84 8.82
N TYR A 28 -28.73 -10.92 7.73
CA TYR A 28 -28.29 -12.19 7.19
C TYR A 28 -27.35 -12.93 8.17
N GLN A 29 -26.42 -12.25 8.77
CA GLN A 29 -25.52 -12.81 9.79
C GLN A 29 -26.31 -13.39 10.99
N MET A 30 -27.31 -12.67 11.45
CA MET A 30 -28.21 -13.16 12.50
C MET A 30 -28.95 -14.43 12.06
N TYR A 31 -29.35 -14.54 10.81
CA TYR A 31 -30.04 -15.73 10.30
C TYR A 31 -29.13 -16.96 10.17
N GLU A 32 -27.83 -16.76 9.95
CA GLU A 32 -26.85 -17.86 9.97
C GLU A 32 -26.52 -18.34 11.40
N THR A 33 -26.50 -17.43 12.38
CA THR A 33 -25.97 -17.72 13.73
C THR A 33 -27.07 -18.10 14.74
N ASP A 34 -28.29 -17.61 14.57
CA ASP A 34 -29.37 -17.77 15.56
C ASP A 34 -30.75 -18.08 14.91
N VAL A 35 -30.89 -19.32 14.47
CA VAL A 35 -32.09 -19.83 13.80
C VAL A 35 -33.34 -19.66 14.69
N ALA A 36 -33.21 -19.72 16.01
CA ALA A 36 -34.35 -19.65 16.95
C ALA A 36 -34.99 -18.24 16.96
N LYS A 37 -34.23 -17.20 16.73
CA LYS A 37 -34.74 -15.81 16.68
C LYS A 37 -35.47 -15.43 15.40
N VAL A 38 -35.32 -16.22 14.34
CA VAL A 38 -35.79 -15.85 12.99
C VAL A 38 -37.22 -16.35 12.72
N GLY A 39 -37.65 -17.38 13.38
CA GLY A 39 -38.91 -18.12 13.11
C GLY A 39 -38.76 -19.03 11.88
N THR A 40 -39.23 -20.27 12.03
CA THR A 40 -39.04 -21.37 11.08
C THR A 40 -39.56 -21.05 9.67
N SER A 41 -40.68 -20.33 9.53
CA SER A 41 -41.24 -19.97 8.24
C SER A 41 -40.36 -19.01 7.45
N LYS A 42 -39.78 -17.98 8.11
CA LYS A 42 -38.89 -16.99 7.49
C LYS A 42 -37.53 -17.60 7.14
N TYR A 43 -36.99 -18.44 8.01
CA TYR A 43 -35.77 -19.19 7.75
C TYR A 43 -35.91 -20.08 6.51
N ASN A 44 -36.98 -20.86 6.42
CA ASN A 44 -37.24 -21.73 5.27
C ASN A 44 -37.45 -20.96 3.96
N ALA A 45 -38.07 -19.78 4.01
CA ALA A 45 -38.24 -18.92 2.84
C ALA A 45 -36.87 -18.40 2.34
N ILE A 46 -35.99 -17.98 3.26
CA ILE A 46 -34.64 -17.52 2.94
C ILE A 46 -33.79 -18.68 2.41
N TYR A 47 -33.89 -19.84 3.05
CA TYR A 47 -33.18 -21.05 2.62
C TYR A 47 -33.57 -21.44 1.19
N LYS A 48 -34.85 -21.56 0.87
CA LYS A 48 -35.33 -21.88 -0.49
C LYS A 48 -34.89 -20.84 -1.54
N LYS A 49 -34.91 -19.56 -1.15
CA LYS A 49 -34.47 -18.49 -2.06
C LYS A 49 -32.97 -18.56 -2.34
N LEU A 50 -32.15 -18.89 -1.31
CA LEU A 50 -30.71 -19.08 -1.48
C LEU A 50 -30.36 -20.40 -2.18
N GLU A 51 -31.16 -21.46 -1.96
CA GLU A 51 -31.03 -22.73 -2.66
C GLU A 51 -31.27 -22.57 -4.17
N ALA A 52 -32.27 -21.77 -4.54
CA ALA A 52 -32.56 -21.40 -5.91
C ALA A 52 -31.54 -20.43 -6.55
N TYR A 53 -30.59 -19.90 -5.75
CA TYR A 53 -29.52 -19.10 -6.30
C TYR A 53 -28.69 -19.97 -7.24
N SER A 54 -28.76 -19.70 -8.51
CA SER A 54 -27.73 -20.02 -9.48
C SER A 54 -26.81 -18.79 -9.54
N ALA A 55 -25.51 -18.97 -9.32
CA ALA A 55 -24.56 -17.94 -9.67
C ALA A 55 -24.97 -17.43 -11.05
N PRO A 56 -25.09 -16.10 -11.29
CA PRO A 56 -25.24 -15.63 -12.65
C PRO A 56 -24.12 -16.33 -13.41
N SER A 57 -24.50 -17.27 -14.28
CA SER A 57 -23.57 -18.03 -15.10
C SER A 57 -22.58 -16.99 -15.55
N SER A 58 -21.30 -17.16 -15.19
CA SER A 58 -20.23 -16.28 -15.59
C SER A 58 -20.63 -15.84 -16.98
N ILE A 59 -20.85 -14.53 -17.17
CA ILE A 59 -21.32 -14.05 -18.46
C ILE A 59 -20.18 -14.39 -19.39
N VAL A 60 -20.24 -15.60 -19.92
CA VAL A 60 -19.47 -16.01 -21.07
C VAL A 60 -20.10 -15.20 -22.18
N VAL A 61 -19.65 -13.95 -22.33
CA VAL A 61 -19.96 -13.15 -23.49
C VAL A 61 -19.11 -13.74 -24.61
N ASN A 62 -19.44 -14.98 -24.99
CA ASN A 62 -19.02 -15.59 -26.23
C ASN A 62 -19.75 -14.85 -27.36
N ALA A 63 -19.29 -13.65 -27.68
CA ALA A 63 -19.69 -12.97 -28.89
C ALA A 63 -19.04 -13.76 -30.05
N ASN A 64 -19.85 -14.64 -30.68
CA ASN A 64 -19.64 -15.20 -32.02
C ASN A 64 -18.19 -15.46 -32.45
N ILE A 65 -17.42 -16.20 -31.64
CA ILE A 65 -16.19 -16.83 -32.07
C ILE A 65 -16.59 -18.25 -32.48
N GLY A 66 -17.30 -18.48 -33.57
CA GLY A 66 -17.60 -19.82 -34.09
C GLY A 66 -17.74 -20.91 -33.00
N ASN A 67 -17.69 -22.16 -33.28
CA ASN A 67 -17.75 -23.27 -32.30
C ASN A 67 -16.46 -23.42 -31.42
N ALA A 68 -15.73 -22.32 -31.11
CA ALA A 68 -14.53 -22.35 -30.27
C ALA A 68 -14.89 -22.55 -28.79
N GLU A 69 -14.51 -23.66 -28.21
CA GLU A 69 -14.69 -23.98 -26.80
C GLU A 69 -13.40 -23.71 -26.02
N PHE A 70 -13.34 -22.60 -25.29
CA PHE A 70 -12.21 -22.25 -24.44
C PHE A 70 -12.27 -23.00 -23.10
N LYS A 71 -11.09 -23.31 -22.54
CA LYS A 71 -10.94 -24.02 -21.26
C LYS A 71 -10.80 -23.05 -20.08
N THR A 72 -10.42 -21.79 -20.34
CA THR A 72 -10.33 -20.70 -19.37
C THR A 72 -11.37 -19.62 -19.66
N ASN A 73 -11.45 -18.59 -18.80
CA ASN A 73 -12.41 -17.49 -19.01
C ASN A 73 -11.89 -16.47 -20.04
N VAL A 74 -12.07 -16.76 -21.30
CA VAL A 74 -11.68 -15.90 -22.43
C VAL A 74 -12.79 -14.91 -22.76
N VAL A 75 -12.47 -13.63 -22.86
CA VAL A 75 -13.36 -12.54 -23.25
C VAL A 75 -12.81 -11.81 -24.47
N THR A 76 -13.64 -11.56 -25.46
CA THR A 76 -13.25 -10.86 -26.72
C THR A 76 -14.34 -9.89 -27.19
N GLY A 77 -14.08 -9.13 -28.23
CA GLY A 77 -15.07 -8.33 -28.95
C GLY A 77 -15.87 -7.37 -28.05
N VAL A 78 -17.19 -7.60 -27.95
CA VAL A 78 -18.12 -6.75 -27.19
C VAL A 78 -17.76 -6.69 -25.70
N GLY A 79 -17.26 -7.79 -25.12
CA GLY A 79 -16.84 -7.83 -23.73
C GLY A 79 -15.63 -6.91 -23.46
N ILE A 80 -14.65 -6.90 -24.36
CA ILE A 80 -13.49 -5.98 -24.28
C ILE A 80 -13.95 -4.53 -24.31
N LYS A 81 -14.88 -4.19 -25.22
CA LYS A 81 -15.42 -2.83 -25.32
C LYS A 81 -16.17 -2.42 -24.05
N ALA A 82 -16.94 -3.34 -23.46
CA ALA A 82 -17.65 -3.08 -22.20
C ALA A 82 -16.66 -2.79 -21.04
N PHE A 83 -15.61 -3.60 -20.89
CA PHE A 83 -14.59 -3.38 -19.86
C PHE A 83 -13.85 -2.06 -20.04
N SER A 84 -13.44 -1.76 -21.28
CA SER A 84 -12.75 -0.51 -21.61
C SER A 84 -13.60 0.73 -21.32
N ASN A 85 -14.90 0.68 -21.62
CA ASN A 85 -15.82 1.78 -21.34
C ASN A 85 -15.99 2.04 -19.83
N GLN A 86 -15.99 1.00 -18.99
CA GLN A 86 -16.09 1.16 -17.53
C GLN A 86 -14.93 1.97 -16.96
N VAL A 87 -13.72 1.82 -17.51
CA VAL A 87 -12.51 2.48 -17.01
C VAL A 87 -12.13 3.74 -17.77
N ALA A 88 -12.86 4.10 -18.83
CA ALA A 88 -12.55 5.27 -19.67
C ALA A 88 -12.54 6.60 -18.91
N LYS A 89 -13.33 6.71 -17.84
CA LYS A 89 -13.41 7.89 -16.97
C LYS A 89 -12.19 8.06 -16.05
N TYR A 90 -11.40 7.03 -15.82
CA TYR A 90 -10.27 7.08 -14.88
C TYR A 90 -8.99 7.56 -15.56
N GLY A 91 -8.21 8.36 -14.84
CA GLY A 91 -6.88 8.75 -15.26
C GLY A 91 -5.93 7.55 -15.42
N LYS A 92 -5.00 7.63 -16.33
CA LYS A 92 -3.98 6.59 -16.53
C LYS A 92 -2.84 6.74 -15.54
N ARG A 93 -2.37 5.63 -14.98
CA ARG A 93 -1.17 5.60 -14.16
C ARG A 93 0.09 5.95 -14.97
N ASP A 94 1.14 6.43 -14.30
CA ASP A 94 2.39 6.79 -14.97
C ASP A 94 3.07 5.58 -15.63
N CYS A 95 2.96 4.41 -15.01
CA CYS A 95 3.45 3.15 -15.57
C CYS A 95 2.72 2.71 -16.86
N PHE A 96 1.54 3.27 -17.18
CA PHE A 96 0.83 3.00 -18.44
C PHE A 96 1.69 3.29 -19.66
N ARG A 97 2.59 4.27 -19.60
CA ARG A 97 3.52 4.59 -20.68
C ARG A 97 4.43 3.42 -21.04
N ILE A 98 4.90 2.67 -20.03
CA ILE A 98 5.76 1.50 -20.23
C ILE A 98 4.96 0.37 -20.88
N LEU A 99 3.73 0.12 -20.38
CA LEU A 99 2.81 -0.86 -20.95
C LEU A 99 2.50 -0.54 -22.42
N LYS A 100 2.20 0.71 -22.72
CA LYS A 100 1.93 1.18 -24.10
C LYS A 100 3.15 1.00 -25.01
N LYS A 101 4.36 1.32 -24.51
CA LYS A 101 5.60 1.11 -25.25
C LYS A 101 5.83 -0.37 -25.58
N PHE A 102 5.52 -1.27 -24.65
CA PHE A 102 5.62 -2.72 -24.89
C PHE A 102 4.62 -3.18 -25.96
N VAL A 103 3.35 -2.80 -25.82
CA VAL A 103 2.27 -3.28 -26.71
C VAL A 103 2.48 -2.82 -28.16
N HIS A 104 2.93 -1.59 -28.39
CA HIS A 104 3.17 -1.04 -29.73
C HIS A 104 4.62 -1.19 -30.23
N GLY A 105 5.54 -1.65 -29.38
CA GLY A 105 6.96 -1.80 -29.73
C GLY A 105 7.31 -3.19 -30.27
N SER A 106 8.54 -3.33 -30.76
CA SER A 106 9.09 -4.61 -31.22
C SER A 106 9.82 -5.30 -30.07
N TYR A 107 9.12 -6.18 -29.37
CA TYR A 107 9.64 -6.98 -28.26
C TYR A 107 9.36 -8.46 -28.51
N GLU A 108 10.03 -9.02 -29.51
CA GLU A 108 9.91 -10.45 -29.86
C GLU A 108 10.51 -11.32 -28.75
N GLY A 109 9.86 -12.42 -28.43
CA GLY A 109 10.28 -13.33 -27.36
C GLY A 109 10.16 -12.77 -25.94
N LYS A 110 9.51 -11.60 -25.76
CA LYS A 110 9.28 -11.03 -24.42
C LYS A 110 7.80 -10.90 -24.11
N ILE A 111 7.46 -11.10 -22.83
CA ILE A 111 6.14 -10.83 -22.28
C ILE A 111 6.20 -9.60 -21.38
N CYS A 112 5.07 -8.94 -21.14
CA CYS A 112 4.97 -7.87 -20.15
C CYS A 112 4.30 -8.37 -18.89
N ILE A 113 4.93 -8.17 -17.74
CA ILE A 113 4.44 -8.56 -16.43
C ILE A 113 4.03 -7.31 -15.66
N LEU A 114 2.74 -7.18 -15.37
CA LEU A 114 2.16 -6.12 -14.58
C LEU A 114 1.82 -6.65 -13.18
N TYR A 115 2.61 -6.31 -12.17
CA TYR A 115 2.48 -6.91 -10.84
C TYR A 115 2.50 -5.88 -9.72
N GLY A 116 2.07 -6.30 -8.54
CA GLY A 116 2.01 -5.47 -7.34
C GLY A 116 0.78 -5.73 -6.49
N LEU A 117 0.67 -5.02 -5.37
CA LEU A 117 -0.38 -5.21 -4.37
C LEU A 117 -1.79 -5.01 -4.95
N ARG A 118 -2.79 -5.52 -4.24
CA ARG A 118 -4.20 -5.29 -4.60
C ARG A 118 -4.55 -3.80 -4.54
N ARG A 119 -5.55 -3.38 -5.33
CA ARG A 119 -6.07 -2.00 -5.38
C ARG A 119 -5.06 -0.96 -5.89
N THR A 120 -4.04 -1.37 -6.63
CA THR A 120 -3.07 -0.49 -7.29
C THR A 120 -3.37 -0.22 -8.77
N GLY A 121 -4.53 -0.68 -9.26
CA GLY A 121 -5.03 -0.37 -10.60
C GLY A 121 -4.57 -1.28 -11.73
N LYS A 122 -4.00 -2.48 -11.47
CA LYS A 122 -3.54 -3.42 -12.51
C LYS A 122 -4.61 -3.76 -13.55
N THR A 123 -5.74 -4.29 -13.12
CA THR A 123 -6.85 -4.63 -14.03
C THR A 123 -7.37 -3.40 -14.80
N THR A 124 -7.42 -2.23 -14.14
CA THR A 124 -7.76 -0.97 -14.79
C THR A 124 -6.79 -0.63 -15.92
N LEU A 125 -5.49 -0.79 -15.69
CA LEU A 125 -4.46 -0.57 -16.71
C LEU A 125 -4.61 -1.52 -17.91
N LEU A 126 -4.93 -2.81 -17.65
CA LEU A 126 -5.22 -3.76 -18.73
C LEU A 126 -6.42 -3.30 -19.56
N PHE A 127 -7.53 -2.94 -18.91
CA PHE A 127 -8.74 -2.48 -19.61
C PHE A 127 -8.53 -1.16 -20.36
N GLN A 128 -7.76 -0.23 -19.80
CA GLN A 128 -7.36 1.00 -20.49
C GLN A 128 -6.49 0.73 -21.73
N MET A 129 -5.56 -0.24 -21.64
CA MET A 129 -4.71 -0.60 -22.78
C MET A 129 -5.53 -1.31 -23.88
N MET A 130 -6.42 -2.23 -23.51
CA MET A 130 -7.33 -2.85 -24.44
C MET A 130 -8.24 -1.83 -25.15
N GLY A 131 -8.63 -0.76 -24.45
CA GLY A 131 -9.39 0.35 -25.03
C GLY A 131 -8.66 1.11 -26.13
N GLU A 132 -7.30 1.12 -26.13
CA GLU A 132 -6.52 1.67 -27.23
C GLU A 132 -6.40 0.73 -28.44
N LEU A 133 -6.78 -0.54 -28.28
CA LEU A 133 -6.64 -1.61 -29.27
C LEU A 133 -7.99 -2.08 -29.84
N LEU A 134 -9.07 -1.31 -29.73
CA LEU A 134 -10.42 -1.74 -30.13
C LEU A 134 -10.56 -2.09 -31.62
N ASN A 135 -9.65 -1.65 -32.47
CA ASN A 135 -9.60 -2.00 -33.89
C ASN A 135 -8.79 -3.28 -34.17
N GLU A 136 -8.15 -3.85 -33.16
CA GLU A 136 -7.35 -5.06 -33.22
C GLU A 136 -8.09 -6.26 -32.67
N LYS A 137 -7.62 -7.49 -32.98
CA LYS A 137 -8.12 -8.69 -32.34
C LYS A 137 -7.46 -8.87 -30.98
N VAL A 138 -8.19 -8.48 -29.94
CA VAL A 138 -7.74 -8.50 -28.53
C VAL A 138 -8.51 -9.54 -27.76
N ALA A 139 -7.82 -10.33 -26.94
CA ALA A 139 -8.40 -11.25 -25.97
C ALA A 139 -7.98 -10.91 -24.55
N TYR A 140 -8.90 -11.05 -23.62
CA TYR A 140 -8.68 -10.97 -22.17
C TYR A 140 -9.01 -12.32 -21.55
N ILE A 141 -8.12 -12.80 -20.67
CA ILE A 141 -8.29 -14.07 -19.97
C ILE A 141 -8.22 -13.79 -18.46
N LYS A 142 -9.28 -14.14 -17.74
CA LYS A 142 -9.29 -14.08 -16.27
C LYS A 142 -9.01 -15.43 -15.69
N ILE A 143 -7.87 -15.57 -15.05
CA ILE A 143 -7.44 -16.84 -14.44
C ILE A 143 -8.17 -17.06 -13.11
N GLN A 144 -8.52 -18.32 -12.86
CA GLN A 144 -9.07 -18.85 -11.61
C GLN A 144 -8.10 -19.85 -10.97
N THR A 145 -8.29 -20.15 -9.71
CA THR A 145 -7.44 -21.11 -8.95
C THR A 145 -7.52 -22.55 -9.46
N THR A 146 -8.55 -22.87 -10.26
CA THR A 146 -8.75 -24.17 -10.90
C THR A 146 -8.07 -24.29 -12.26
N ASP A 147 -7.59 -23.18 -12.82
CA ASP A 147 -6.93 -23.14 -14.12
C ASP A 147 -5.47 -23.63 -14.01
N ASN A 148 -4.93 -24.09 -15.14
CA ASN A 148 -3.56 -24.53 -15.26
C ASN A 148 -2.95 -24.12 -16.59
N MET A 149 -1.63 -24.16 -16.70
CA MET A 149 -0.91 -23.72 -17.89
C MET A 149 -1.25 -24.57 -19.14
N SER A 150 -1.56 -25.85 -18.98
CA SER A 150 -1.94 -26.72 -20.11
C SER A 150 -3.24 -26.24 -20.77
N ASN A 151 -4.24 -25.86 -19.99
CA ASN A 151 -5.51 -25.32 -20.51
C ASN A 151 -5.30 -23.94 -21.14
N LEU A 152 -4.53 -23.06 -20.48
CA LEU A 152 -4.18 -21.75 -21.01
C LEU A 152 -3.46 -21.86 -22.37
N THR A 153 -2.50 -22.80 -22.50
CA THR A 153 -1.77 -23.06 -23.75
C THR A 153 -2.69 -23.49 -24.88
N LYS A 154 -3.69 -24.33 -24.62
CA LYS A 154 -4.70 -24.72 -25.62
C LYS A 154 -5.50 -23.51 -26.09
N ASP A 155 -5.93 -22.67 -25.17
CA ASP A 155 -6.71 -21.45 -25.48
C ASP A 155 -5.86 -20.43 -26.26
N LEU A 156 -4.58 -20.28 -25.92
CA LEU A 156 -3.67 -19.40 -26.65
C LEU A 156 -3.42 -19.88 -28.08
N ASN A 157 -3.26 -21.20 -28.30
CA ASN A 157 -3.15 -21.78 -29.66
C ASN A 157 -4.42 -21.49 -30.48
N GLN A 158 -5.60 -21.72 -29.90
CA GLN A 158 -6.87 -21.46 -30.55
C GLN A 158 -7.05 -19.97 -30.87
N LEU A 159 -6.69 -19.08 -29.94
CA LEU A 159 -6.70 -17.63 -30.16
C LEU A 159 -5.75 -17.23 -31.29
N TYR A 160 -4.54 -17.82 -31.35
CA TYR A 160 -3.58 -17.56 -32.40
C TYR A 160 -4.14 -17.96 -33.79
N GLU A 161 -4.73 -19.15 -33.92
CA GLU A 161 -5.37 -19.64 -35.15
C GLU A 161 -6.51 -18.73 -35.59
N LEU A 162 -7.29 -18.21 -34.64
CA LEU A 162 -8.35 -17.23 -34.89
C LEU A 162 -7.85 -15.82 -35.22
N GLY A 163 -6.53 -15.61 -35.21
CA GLY A 163 -5.87 -14.37 -35.59
C GLY A 163 -5.75 -13.33 -34.48
N TYR A 164 -5.98 -13.69 -33.22
CA TYR A 164 -5.70 -12.81 -32.09
C TYR A 164 -4.20 -12.67 -31.87
N ARG A 165 -3.74 -11.43 -31.68
CA ARG A 165 -2.33 -11.13 -31.48
C ARG A 165 -2.03 -10.36 -30.19
N TYR A 166 -3.04 -9.81 -29.55
CA TYR A 166 -2.95 -9.11 -28.28
C TYR A 166 -3.73 -9.87 -27.22
N VAL A 167 -3.01 -10.41 -26.22
CA VAL A 167 -3.63 -11.21 -25.16
C VAL A 167 -3.24 -10.66 -23.80
N PHE A 168 -4.26 -10.36 -22.98
CA PHE A 168 -4.14 -9.86 -21.63
C PHE A 168 -4.62 -10.91 -20.64
N ILE A 169 -3.74 -11.41 -19.79
CA ILE A 169 -4.02 -12.49 -18.84
C ILE A 169 -3.95 -11.93 -17.43
N ASP A 170 -5.09 -11.91 -16.73
CA ASP A 170 -5.21 -11.29 -15.41
C ASP A 170 -5.20 -12.35 -14.30
N GLU A 171 -4.46 -12.06 -13.21
CA GLU A 171 -4.25 -12.91 -12.04
C GLU A 171 -3.57 -14.25 -12.35
N ILE A 172 -2.59 -14.26 -13.25
CA ILE A 172 -1.92 -15.51 -13.70
C ILE A 172 -1.23 -16.27 -12.55
N THR A 173 -0.81 -15.59 -11.50
CA THR A 173 -0.18 -16.19 -10.31
C THR A 173 -1.14 -17.03 -9.46
N LEU A 174 -2.44 -17.08 -9.79
CA LEU A 174 -3.38 -18.03 -9.19
C LEU A 174 -3.16 -19.47 -9.67
N MET A 175 -2.53 -19.67 -10.82
CA MET A 175 -2.16 -21.00 -11.31
C MET A 175 -0.93 -21.51 -10.56
N SER A 176 -1.05 -22.70 -9.96
CA SER A 176 0.04 -23.31 -9.17
C SER A 176 1.26 -23.71 -10.01
N ASP A 177 1.07 -23.99 -11.29
CA ASP A 177 2.12 -24.41 -12.23
C ASP A 177 2.78 -23.23 -12.99
N PHE A 178 2.29 -21.99 -12.81
CA PHE A 178 2.79 -20.81 -13.54
C PHE A 178 4.30 -20.61 -13.39
N ILE A 179 4.82 -20.68 -12.16
CA ILE A 179 6.23 -20.35 -11.87
C ILE A 179 7.20 -21.25 -12.64
N ASN A 180 6.85 -22.53 -12.81
CA ASN A 180 7.72 -23.53 -13.45
C ASN A 180 7.48 -23.69 -14.97
N THR A 181 6.45 -23.02 -15.52
CA THR A 181 6.04 -23.20 -16.92
C THR A 181 5.87 -21.87 -17.67
N ALA A 182 6.21 -20.75 -17.03
CA ALA A 182 6.01 -19.41 -17.58
C ALA A 182 6.78 -19.16 -18.89
N ALA A 183 7.90 -19.86 -19.12
CA ALA A 183 8.71 -19.74 -20.34
C ALA A 183 7.91 -20.02 -21.63
N VAL A 184 6.90 -20.86 -21.59
CA VAL A 184 6.03 -21.16 -22.74
C VAL A 184 5.41 -19.90 -23.34
N LEU A 185 5.06 -18.91 -22.50
CA LEU A 185 4.46 -17.66 -22.96
C LEU A 185 5.43 -16.83 -23.81
N SER A 186 6.72 -16.82 -23.45
CA SER A 186 7.76 -16.12 -24.18
C SER A 186 8.28 -16.93 -25.37
N ASP A 187 8.68 -18.19 -25.12
CA ASP A 187 9.42 -19.01 -26.07
C ASP A 187 8.57 -19.51 -27.24
N ILE A 188 7.27 -19.64 -27.03
CA ILE A 188 6.34 -20.06 -28.07
C ILE A 188 5.51 -18.88 -28.55
N PHE A 189 4.61 -18.39 -27.72
CA PHE A 189 3.57 -17.44 -28.16
C PHE A 189 4.11 -16.06 -28.51
N SER A 190 5.05 -15.52 -27.71
CA SER A 190 5.65 -14.23 -28.03
C SER A 190 6.56 -14.32 -29.25
N MET A 191 7.29 -15.43 -29.44
CA MET A 191 8.07 -15.69 -30.64
C MET A 191 7.20 -15.88 -31.89
N MET A 192 5.96 -16.37 -31.74
CA MET A 192 4.97 -16.43 -32.81
C MET A 192 4.33 -15.05 -33.12
N GLY A 193 4.78 -13.99 -32.47
CA GLY A 193 4.29 -12.61 -32.68
C GLY A 193 3.07 -12.20 -31.86
N MET A 194 2.68 -12.96 -30.82
CA MET A 194 1.66 -12.52 -29.87
C MET A 194 2.24 -11.54 -28.87
N LYS A 195 1.52 -10.46 -28.60
CA LYS A 195 1.80 -9.52 -27.52
C LYS A 195 1.07 -9.99 -26.26
N ILE A 196 1.81 -10.58 -25.33
CA ILE A 196 1.25 -11.14 -24.09
C ILE A 196 1.56 -10.20 -22.93
N VAL A 197 0.51 -9.77 -22.25
CA VAL A 197 0.58 -9.00 -21.01
C VAL A 197 -0.05 -9.84 -19.91
N VAL A 198 0.72 -10.18 -18.89
CA VAL A 198 0.22 -10.91 -17.72
C VAL A 198 0.13 -10.00 -16.53
N SER A 199 -0.85 -10.20 -15.66
CA SER A 199 -0.93 -9.49 -14.40
C SER A 199 -1.16 -10.43 -13.21
N GLY A 200 -0.79 -9.96 -12.03
CA GLY A 200 -1.05 -10.68 -10.79
C GLY A 200 -0.64 -9.89 -9.56
N THR A 201 -1.08 -10.36 -8.41
CA THR A 201 -0.81 -9.74 -7.12
C THR A 201 0.37 -10.35 -6.39
N ASP A 202 0.78 -11.57 -6.72
CA ASP A 202 1.90 -12.26 -6.10
C ASP A 202 3.24 -11.79 -6.70
N SER A 203 3.80 -10.73 -6.11
CA SER A 203 5.09 -10.17 -6.54
C SER A 203 6.24 -11.15 -6.36
N LEU A 204 6.17 -12.01 -5.35
CA LEU A 204 7.19 -13.01 -5.09
C LEU A 204 7.14 -14.13 -6.14
N GLY A 205 5.94 -14.60 -6.50
CA GLY A 205 5.77 -15.57 -7.58
C GLY A 205 6.34 -15.09 -8.91
N PHE A 206 6.13 -13.81 -9.25
CA PHE A 206 6.74 -13.21 -10.43
C PHE A 206 8.27 -13.07 -10.34
N ALA A 207 8.79 -12.67 -9.16
CA ALA A 207 10.23 -12.60 -8.96
C ALA A 207 10.89 -13.98 -9.15
N MET A 208 10.28 -15.04 -8.63
CA MET A 208 10.75 -16.41 -8.80
C MET A 208 10.64 -16.89 -10.25
N ALA A 209 9.50 -16.65 -10.90
CA ALA A 209 9.34 -17.00 -12.32
C ALA A 209 10.38 -16.25 -13.19
N ASN A 210 10.69 -15.00 -12.85
CA ASN A 210 11.71 -14.23 -13.56
C ASN A 210 13.12 -14.81 -13.35
N MET A 211 13.46 -15.26 -12.14
CA MET A 211 14.78 -15.84 -11.86
C MET A 211 14.98 -17.18 -12.57
N ASN A 212 13.94 -17.99 -12.67
CA ASN A 212 14.03 -19.35 -13.17
C ASN A 212 13.71 -19.48 -14.67
N GLU A 213 12.56 -18.97 -15.10
CA GLU A 213 12.00 -19.29 -16.42
C GLU A 213 11.99 -18.09 -17.38
N LEU A 214 11.89 -16.86 -16.85
CA LEU A 214 11.66 -15.65 -17.63
C LEU A 214 12.86 -14.68 -17.64
N TYR A 215 14.04 -15.14 -17.25
CA TYR A 215 15.24 -14.29 -17.25
C TYR A 215 15.48 -13.70 -18.63
N ASP A 216 15.57 -12.36 -18.74
CA ASP A 216 15.66 -11.55 -19.98
C ASP A 216 14.50 -11.74 -20.99
N ARG A 217 13.43 -12.47 -20.63
CA ARG A 217 12.27 -12.76 -21.49
C ARG A 217 11.03 -11.95 -21.11
N ASN A 218 11.19 -10.95 -20.28
CA ASN A 218 10.07 -10.12 -19.82
C ASN A 218 10.43 -8.66 -19.65
N ILE A 219 9.37 -7.84 -19.55
CA ILE A 219 9.41 -6.46 -19.09
C ILE A 219 8.51 -6.38 -17.86
N MET A 220 9.09 -6.07 -16.72
CA MET A 220 8.37 -5.98 -15.45
C MET A 220 7.90 -4.56 -15.17
N ILE A 221 6.62 -4.41 -14.85
CA ILE A 221 5.99 -3.15 -14.43
C ILE A 221 5.42 -3.34 -13.03
N HIS A 222 6.05 -2.69 -12.05
CA HIS A 222 5.60 -2.75 -10.66
C HIS A 222 4.58 -1.64 -10.37
N THR A 223 3.48 -1.97 -9.67
CA THR A 223 2.36 -1.06 -9.45
C THR A 223 2.08 -0.74 -7.99
N SER A 224 2.81 -1.33 -7.03
CA SER A 224 2.52 -1.16 -5.59
C SER A 224 2.70 0.27 -5.11
N PHE A 225 3.78 0.92 -5.55
CA PHE A 225 4.05 2.31 -5.18
C PHE A 225 3.21 3.27 -6.04
N ILE A 226 2.55 4.22 -5.37
CA ILE A 226 1.78 5.30 -5.99
C ILE A 226 2.29 6.59 -5.39
N SER A 227 3.07 7.37 -6.15
CA SER A 227 3.64 8.63 -5.67
C SER A 227 2.56 9.68 -5.36
N PHE A 228 2.89 10.66 -4.52
CA PHE A 228 2.01 11.82 -4.28
C PHE A 228 1.59 12.51 -5.58
N LYS A 229 2.53 12.72 -6.50
CA LYS A 229 2.26 13.30 -7.83
C LYS A 229 1.20 12.51 -8.60
N GLU A 230 1.35 11.19 -8.66
CA GLU A 230 0.42 10.31 -9.35
C GLU A 230 -0.95 10.29 -8.65
N TYR A 231 -0.94 10.17 -7.31
CA TYR A 231 -2.13 10.20 -6.47
C TYR A 231 -2.91 11.50 -6.64
N ALA A 232 -2.23 12.65 -6.51
CA ALA A 232 -2.83 13.97 -6.66
C ALA A 232 -3.47 14.17 -8.05
N ARG A 233 -2.80 13.71 -9.09
CA ARG A 233 -3.29 13.79 -10.48
C ARG A 233 -4.50 12.90 -10.72
N LEU A 234 -4.45 11.66 -10.26
CA LEU A 234 -5.52 10.68 -10.49
C LEU A 234 -6.79 11.02 -9.70
N LEU A 235 -6.64 11.47 -8.45
CA LEU A 235 -7.74 11.77 -7.55
C LEU A 235 -8.16 13.24 -7.55
N LYS A 236 -7.44 14.10 -8.28
CA LYS A 236 -7.61 15.57 -8.28
C LYS A 236 -7.48 16.19 -6.88
N LEU A 237 -6.66 15.58 -6.03
CA LEU A 237 -6.37 15.98 -4.66
C LEU A 237 -4.94 16.50 -4.59
N GLN A 238 -4.76 17.74 -4.13
CA GLN A 238 -3.42 18.36 -4.04
C GLN A 238 -2.91 18.48 -2.60
N SER A 239 -3.60 17.91 -1.62
CA SER A 239 -3.23 17.98 -0.22
C SER A 239 -2.37 16.78 0.18
N VAL A 240 -1.21 17.06 0.76
CA VAL A 240 -0.36 16.03 1.34
C VAL A 240 -1.02 15.35 2.54
N ASP A 241 -1.91 16.03 3.27
CA ASP A 241 -2.68 15.42 4.36
C ASP A 241 -3.57 14.30 3.87
N SER A 242 -4.28 14.51 2.75
CA SER A 242 -5.11 13.45 2.15
C SER A 242 -4.26 12.27 1.68
N TYR A 243 -3.04 12.52 1.22
CA TYR A 243 -2.12 11.46 0.85
C TYR A 243 -1.58 10.71 2.07
N ILE A 244 -1.29 11.40 3.18
CA ILE A 244 -0.91 10.77 4.45
C ILE A 244 -2.04 9.87 4.95
N GLU A 245 -3.29 10.34 4.88
CA GLU A 245 -4.44 9.63 5.44
C GLU A 245 -4.94 8.47 4.59
N TYR A 246 -4.86 8.56 3.27
CA TYR A 246 -5.51 7.62 2.34
C TYR A 246 -4.60 7.10 1.24
N GLY A 247 -3.37 7.59 1.11
CA GLY A 247 -2.45 7.24 0.04
C GLY A 247 -2.00 5.78 0.06
N GLY A 248 -1.63 5.28 -1.13
CA GLY A 248 -1.12 3.93 -1.35
C GLY A 248 -2.07 2.98 -2.05
N THR A 249 -3.37 3.30 -2.18
CA THR A 249 -4.33 2.54 -3.00
C THR A 249 -5.18 3.47 -3.87
N LEU A 250 -5.74 2.92 -4.96
CA LEU A 250 -6.61 3.63 -5.91
C LEU A 250 -8.05 3.10 -5.87
N LYS A 251 -8.54 2.68 -4.72
CA LYS A 251 -9.95 2.32 -4.60
C LYS A 251 -10.79 3.60 -4.57
N MET A 252 -11.61 3.79 -5.62
CA MET A 252 -12.31 5.04 -5.89
C MET A 252 -13.82 4.86 -6.13
N GLU A 253 -14.39 3.70 -5.86
CA GLU A 253 -15.77 3.39 -6.29
C GLU A 253 -16.79 4.24 -5.56
N ASN A 254 -16.79 5.24 -5.04
CA ASN A 254 -17.78 6.20 -4.52
C ASN A 254 -17.14 7.40 -3.78
N MET A 255 -15.94 7.82 -4.15
CA MET A 255 -15.43 9.08 -3.63
C MET A 255 -16.16 10.26 -4.29
N SER A 256 -17.30 10.64 -3.73
CA SER A 256 -17.85 11.98 -3.92
C SER A 256 -17.30 12.84 -2.78
N PHE A 257 -16.37 13.73 -3.08
CA PHE A 257 -15.86 14.71 -2.10
C PHE A 257 -16.90 15.74 -1.71
N ASP A 258 -18.03 15.77 -2.41
CA ASP A 258 -19.16 16.66 -2.13
C ASP A 258 -20.16 16.05 -1.13
N ASP A 259 -20.01 14.76 -0.78
CA ASP A 259 -20.80 14.06 0.21
C ASP A 259 -19.91 13.40 1.27
N PRO A 260 -19.72 14.05 2.42
CA PRO A 260 -18.87 13.52 3.50
C PRO A 260 -19.30 12.16 4.02
N ASP A 261 -20.57 11.81 3.94
CA ASP A 261 -21.11 10.55 4.49
C ASP A 261 -21.00 9.37 3.51
N ALA A 262 -20.99 9.63 2.20
CA ALA A 262 -20.89 8.59 1.18
C ALA A 262 -19.43 8.23 0.79
N ALA A 263 -18.47 9.11 1.08
CA ALA A 263 -17.10 9.02 0.56
C ALA A 263 -16.23 7.96 1.24
N PHE A 264 -16.51 7.57 2.47
CA PHE A 264 -15.55 6.87 3.31
C PHE A 264 -15.77 5.37 3.50
N ASP A 265 -16.92 4.83 3.12
CA ASP A 265 -17.24 3.41 3.39
C ASP A 265 -16.39 2.40 2.63
N ASP A 266 -15.72 2.82 1.56
CA ASP A 266 -15.00 1.92 0.65
C ASP A 266 -13.47 2.14 0.59
N VAL A 267 -12.92 3.05 1.41
CA VAL A 267 -11.46 3.32 1.46
C VAL A 267 -10.72 2.18 2.16
N SER A 268 -9.54 1.82 1.65
CA SER A 268 -8.75 0.70 2.19
C SER A 268 -8.24 0.93 3.61
N PHE A 269 -8.03 2.20 3.98
CA PHE A 269 -7.38 2.62 5.22
C PHE A 269 -8.27 3.56 6.04
N ARG A 270 -9.57 3.34 6.03
CA ARG A 270 -10.51 4.14 6.80
C ARG A 270 -10.30 4.03 8.31
N ASP A 271 -10.12 2.80 8.77
CA ASP A 271 -9.99 2.42 10.17
C ASP A 271 -9.11 1.18 10.32
N ASP A 272 -8.86 0.76 11.57
CA ASP A 272 -8.03 -0.40 11.89
C ASP A 272 -8.57 -1.69 11.28
N GLU A 273 -9.88 -1.91 11.30
CA GLU A 273 -10.52 -3.12 10.76
C GLU A 273 -10.33 -3.22 9.24
N SER A 274 -10.59 -2.14 8.51
CA SER A 274 -10.39 -2.11 7.05
C SER A 274 -8.91 -2.28 6.69
N THR A 275 -8.01 -1.72 7.49
CA THR A 275 -6.55 -1.84 7.32
C THR A 275 -6.08 -3.27 7.59
N ARG A 276 -6.50 -3.91 8.66
CA ARG A 276 -6.22 -5.33 8.94
C ARG A 276 -6.73 -6.23 7.82
N LYS A 277 -7.96 -6.02 7.37
CA LYS A 277 -8.52 -6.77 6.24
C LYS A 277 -7.71 -6.59 4.96
N TYR A 278 -7.16 -5.40 4.73
CA TYR A 278 -6.24 -5.17 3.60
C TYR A 278 -4.95 -5.95 3.78
N ILE A 279 -4.32 -5.91 4.96
CA ILE A 279 -3.10 -6.67 5.25
C ILE A 279 -3.33 -8.17 5.03
N ASP A 280 -4.42 -8.71 5.56
CA ASP A 280 -4.79 -10.13 5.40
C ASP A 280 -4.96 -10.53 3.93
N THR A 281 -5.64 -9.69 3.15
CA THR A 281 -6.01 -10.04 1.78
C THR A 281 -4.96 -9.68 0.74
N ALA A 282 -4.20 -8.61 0.96
CA ALA A 282 -3.24 -8.10 -0.02
C ALA A 282 -1.80 -8.52 0.28
N ILE A 283 -1.47 -8.82 1.53
CA ILE A 283 -0.13 -9.19 1.97
C ILE A 283 -0.07 -10.67 2.31
N SER A 284 -0.81 -11.11 3.34
CA SER A 284 -0.69 -12.46 3.87
C SER A 284 -1.16 -13.53 2.89
N ARG A 285 -2.24 -13.31 2.15
CA ARG A 285 -2.73 -14.29 1.17
C ARG A 285 -1.85 -14.42 -0.06
N ASN A 286 -1.13 -13.38 -0.44
CA ASN A 286 -0.22 -13.45 -1.59
C ASN A 286 0.90 -14.46 -1.37
N ILE A 287 1.52 -14.45 -0.19
CA ILE A 287 2.59 -15.40 0.13
C ILE A 287 2.08 -16.85 0.23
N GLN A 288 0.82 -17.06 0.61
CA GLN A 288 0.26 -18.40 0.74
C GLN A 288 0.23 -19.16 -0.59
N HIS A 289 0.03 -18.49 -1.71
CA HIS A 289 0.10 -19.13 -3.04
C HIS A 289 1.53 -19.56 -3.38
N THR A 290 2.51 -18.71 -3.11
CA THR A 290 3.92 -19.02 -3.37
C THR A 290 4.43 -20.17 -2.50
N LEU A 291 4.02 -20.23 -1.22
CA LEU A 291 4.46 -21.28 -0.28
C LEU A 291 3.88 -22.67 -0.58
N LYS A 292 2.80 -22.77 -1.35
CA LYS A 292 2.22 -24.06 -1.77
C LYS A 292 3.06 -24.81 -2.82
N ASN A 293 3.95 -24.11 -3.52
CA ASN A 293 4.80 -24.71 -4.55
C ASN A 293 6.06 -25.31 -3.92
N ASP A 294 6.21 -26.63 -3.98
CA ASP A 294 7.23 -27.44 -3.26
C ASP A 294 8.71 -27.16 -3.58
N ASN A 295 9.02 -26.43 -4.65
CA ASN A 295 10.40 -26.26 -5.13
C ASN A 295 11.17 -25.08 -4.54
N TYR A 296 10.59 -24.30 -3.61
CA TYR A 296 11.18 -23.05 -3.08
C TYR A 296 11.68 -23.19 -1.64
N GLY A 297 11.98 -24.40 -1.20
CA GLY A 297 12.22 -24.83 0.17
C GLY A 297 13.25 -24.05 0.99
N GLU A 298 14.30 -23.47 0.39
CA GLU A 298 15.39 -22.87 1.19
C GLU A 298 15.15 -21.39 1.55
N TYR A 299 14.50 -20.62 0.68
CA TYR A 299 14.39 -19.17 0.89
C TYR A 299 13.36 -18.76 1.94
N PHE A 300 12.29 -19.54 2.13
CA PHE A 300 11.15 -19.23 3.02
C PHE A 300 10.71 -20.40 3.90
N ASN A 301 11.59 -21.35 4.22
CA ASN A 301 11.26 -22.54 5.03
C ASN A 301 10.52 -22.19 6.33
N GLN A 302 10.95 -21.13 7.02
CA GLN A 302 10.32 -20.70 8.28
C GLN A 302 8.94 -20.10 8.06
N LEU A 303 8.73 -19.35 6.97
CA LEU A 303 7.39 -18.86 6.63
C LEU A 303 6.47 -20.01 6.21
N ARG A 304 7.01 -21.07 5.62
CA ARG A 304 6.28 -22.30 5.31
C ARG A 304 5.85 -23.03 6.58
N GLU A 305 6.74 -23.17 7.56
CA GLU A 305 6.37 -23.74 8.87
C GLU A 305 5.23 -22.98 9.54
N LEU A 306 5.26 -21.64 9.49
CA LEU A 306 4.17 -20.80 10.00
C LEU A 306 2.88 -20.99 9.19
N TYR A 307 2.98 -21.16 7.89
CA TYR A 307 1.84 -21.44 7.03
C TYR A 307 1.20 -22.80 7.35
N GLU A 308 2.00 -23.85 7.53
CA GLU A 308 1.55 -25.20 7.88
C GLU A 308 0.86 -25.23 9.27
N LYS A 309 1.30 -24.37 10.18
CA LYS A 309 0.67 -24.18 11.51
C LYS A 309 -0.54 -23.22 11.48
N ASN A 310 -0.94 -22.68 10.34
CA ASN A 310 -1.96 -21.63 10.17
C ASN A 310 -1.68 -20.31 10.92
N GLU A 311 -0.42 -20.04 11.26
CA GLU A 311 -0.01 -18.86 12.03
C GLU A 311 0.61 -17.75 11.16
N LEU A 312 0.87 -18.00 9.88
CA LEU A 312 1.57 -17.07 9.01
C LEU A 312 0.91 -15.70 8.95
N THR A 313 -0.43 -15.66 8.78
CA THR A 313 -1.19 -14.41 8.72
C THR A 313 -1.07 -13.62 10.02
N ASN A 314 -1.20 -14.28 11.15
CA ASN A 314 -1.08 -13.68 12.48
C ASN A 314 0.33 -13.11 12.70
N VAL A 315 1.37 -13.84 12.31
CA VAL A 315 2.76 -13.40 12.45
C VAL A 315 3.07 -12.20 11.55
N ILE A 316 2.60 -12.19 10.29
CA ILE A 316 2.79 -11.04 9.40
C ILE A 316 2.08 -9.80 9.95
N ASN A 317 0.81 -9.92 10.35
CA ASN A 317 0.06 -8.82 10.94
C ASN A 317 0.77 -8.26 12.16
N ARG A 318 1.24 -9.12 13.03
CA ARG A 318 1.93 -8.74 14.26
C ARG A 318 3.26 -8.02 13.98
N ILE A 319 4.02 -8.45 12.98
CA ILE A 319 5.27 -7.79 12.59
C ILE A 319 4.98 -6.41 11.99
N VAL A 320 3.98 -6.30 11.12
CA VAL A 320 3.55 -5.00 10.55
C VAL A 320 3.05 -4.06 11.66
N GLU A 321 2.25 -4.56 12.61
CA GLU A 321 1.80 -3.80 13.78
C GLU A 321 2.99 -3.33 14.63
N ARG A 322 3.94 -4.22 14.98
CA ARG A 322 5.14 -3.87 15.74
C ARG A 322 5.99 -2.78 15.07
N MET A 323 6.15 -2.83 13.76
CA MET A 323 6.86 -1.78 13.01
C MET A 323 6.15 -0.43 13.15
N ASN A 324 4.81 -0.40 13.13
CA ASN A 324 4.02 0.82 13.28
C ASN A 324 3.95 1.29 14.75
N HIS A 325 3.91 0.38 15.72
CA HIS A 325 4.00 0.72 17.15
C HIS A 325 5.35 1.37 17.49
N LYS A 326 6.47 0.78 17.01
CA LYS A 326 7.81 1.37 17.19
C LYS A 326 7.90 2.76 16.55
N PHE A 327 7.33 2.94 15.36
CA PHE A 327 7.26 4.23 14.71
C PHE A 327 6.51 5.25 15.59
N LEU A 328 5.30 4.93 16.07
CA LEU A 328 4.53 5.84 16.91
C LEU A 328 5.25 6.17 18.20
N LEU A 329 5.84 5.19 18.88
CA LEU A 329 6.60 5.42 20.11
C LEU A 329 7.80 6.32 19.85
N SER A 330 8.55 6.13 18.75
CA SER A 330 9.69 6.99 18.42
C SER A 330 9.25 8.45 18.18
N VAL A 331 8.13 8.67 17.48
CA VAL A 331 7.57 10.01 17.25
C VAL A 331 7.26 10.70 18.57
N ILE A 332 6.61 9.97 19.49
CA ILE A 332 6.22 10.54 20.78
C ILE A 332 7.46 10.78 21.66
N GLU A 333 8.38 9.81 21.77
CA GLU A 333 9.59 9.93 22.59
C GLU A 333 10.53 11.04 22.09
N ASP A 334 10.72 11.20 20.79
CA ASP A 334 11.58 12.23 20.21
C ASP A 334 11.03 13.64 20.50
N LYS A 335 9.71 13.82 20.42
CA LYS A 335 9.06 15.11 20.75
C LYS A 335 9.11 15.43 22.23
N PHE A 336 9.08 14.44 23.11
CA PHE A 336 9.12 14.64 24.56
C PHE A 336 10.54 14.73 25.15
N LYS A 337 11.55 14.20 24.46
CA LYS A 337 12.98 14.36 24.85
C LYS A 337 13.51 15.75 24.50
N SER A 338 13.01 16.39 23.44
CA SER A 338 13.39 17.75 23.10
C SER A 338 12.84 18.69 24.17
N ARG A 339 13.71 19.27 25.01
CA ARG A 339 13.37 20.30 26.00
C ARG A 339 12.82 21.60 25.39
N ASP A 340 12.51 21.61 24.09
CA ASP A 340 11.93 22.71 23.32
C ASP A 340 10.41 22.90 23.52
N PHE A 341 9.91 22.51 24.69
CA PHE A 341 8.52 22.83 25.07
C PHE A 341 8.22 24.32 25.05
N GLY A 342 9.20 25.18 25.26
CA GLY A 342 9.03 26.63 25.15
C GLY A 342 8.61 27.07 23.75
N SER A 343 9.34 26.64 22.72
CA SER A 343 9.09 27.07 21.33
C SER A 343 7.84 26.44 20.71
N ALA A 344 7.56 25.17 21.01
CA ALA A 344 6.32 24.52 20.59
C ALA A 344 5.10 25.12 21.31
N ARG A 345 5.25 25.48 22.59
CA ARG A 345 4.25 26.19 23.40
C ARG A 345 3.96 27.59 22.84
N ASP A 346 4.99 28.34 22.47
CA ASP A 346 4.84 29.69 21.94
C ASP A 346 4.19 29.68 20.54
N LEU A 347 4.46 28.68 19.72
CA LEU A 347 3.79 28.44 18.44
C LEU A 347 2.30 28.11 18.59
N LEU A 348 1.95 27.28 19.59
CA LEU A 348 0.56 26.91 19.87
C LEU A 348 -0.21 28.05 20.53
N LEU A 349 0.44 28.85 21.40
CA LEU A 349 -0.18 30.02 22.04
C LEU A 349 -0.49 31.15 21.06
N HIS A 350 0.25 31.23 19.95
CA HIS A 350 -0.02 32.23 18.90
C HIS A 350 -1.27 31.92 18.07
N ASP A 351 -1.67 30.64 17.98
CA ASP A 351 -2.79 30.19 17.14
C ASP A 351 -4.02 29.74 17.95
N ALA A 352 -3.92 29.63 19.30
CA ALA A 352 -4.99 29.17 20.16
C ALA A 352 -5.84 30.31 20.69
N PRO A 353 -7.17 30.15 20.84
CA PRO A 353 -8.00 31.11 21.57
C PRO A 353 -7.47 31.29 23.01
N ALA A 354 -7.55 32.51 23.56
CA ALA A 354 -6.95 32.92 24.82
C ALA A 354 -7.27 32.03 26.06
N ASN A 355 -8.27 31.18 25.99
CA ASN A 355 -8.65 30.24 27.05
C ASN A 355 -7.92 28.88 27.04
N THR A 356 -7.14 28.55 26.01
CA THR A 356 -6.47 27.25 25.85
C THR A 356 -5.12 27.19 26.56
N ALA A 357 -4.52 28.30 26.88
CA ALA A 357 -3.21 28.42 27.52
C ALA A 357 -3.16 27.85 28.96
N PHE A 358 -4.29 27.81 29.65
CA PHE A 358 -4.38 27.30 31.04
C PHE A 358 -4.41 25.75 31.10
N VAL A 359 -4.90 25.11 30.07
CA VAL A 359 -5.09 23.63 29.99
C VAL A 359 -3.77 22.88 29.80
N LEU A 360 -2.76 23.55 29.22
CA LEU A 360 -1.50 22.90 28.78
C LEU A 360 -0.47 22.67 29.88
N ASN A 361 -0.64 23.23 31.07
CA ASN A 361 0.36 23.18 32.13
C ASN A 361 0.31 21.90 32.99
N ASP A 362 -0.80 21.14 32.96
CA ASP A 362 -1.04 20.03 33.89
C ASP A 362 -1.02 18.62 33.20
N VAL A 363 -0.79 18.55 31.88
CA VAL A 363 -0.76 17.24 31.19
C VAL A 363 0.56 16.54 31.45
N ASP A 364 0.55 15.43 32.15
CA ASP A 364 1.71 14.56 32.36
C ASP A 364 1.97 13.69 31.13
N TYR A 365 2.76 14.20 30.21
CA TYR A 365 3.14 13.50 28.99
C TYR A 365 3.95 12.21 29.25
N ALA A 366 4.74 12.16 30.31
CA ALA A 366 5.48 10.95 30.67
C ALA A 366 4.49 9.82 31.00
N GLN A 367 3.41 10.13 31.67
CA GLN A 367 2.34 9.20 31.97
C GLN A 367 1.58 8.76 30.71
N ILE A 368 1.38 9.64 29.74
CA ILE A 368 0.79 9.28 28.43
C ILE A 368 1.66 8.26 27.68
N ILE A 369 2.97 8.45 27.67
CA ILE A 369 3.92 7.51 27.06
C ILE A 369 3.86 6.16 27.77
N GLU A 370 3.87 6.12 29.08
CA GLU A 370 3.77 4.89 29.88
C GLU A 370 2.46 4.15 29.58
N ARG A 371 1.33 4.87 29.47
CA ARG A 371 0.04 4.26 29.12
C ARG A 371 0.01 3.73 27.67
N LEU A 372 0.57 4.47 26.72
CA LEU A 372 0.73 3.96 25.35
C LEU A 372 1.58 2.70 25.30
N LYS A 373 2.70 2.67 26.02
CA LYS A 373 3.55 1.47 26.12
C LYS A 373 2.76 0.31 26.72
N ALA A 374 1.99 0.53 27.76
CA ALA A 374 1.14 -0.50 28.38
C ALA A 374 0.08 -1.03 27.41
N ILE A 375 -0.59 -0.16 26.64
CA ILE A 375 -1.58 -0.56 25.62
C ILE A 375 -0.90 -1.41 24.53
N ILE A 376 0.28 -1.00 24.06
CA ILE A 376 1.06 -1.74 23.07
C ILE A 376 1.47 -3.11 23.62
N GLU A 377 1.97 -3.19 24.85
CA GLU A 377 2.35 -4.46 25.49
C GLU A 377 1.18 -5.42 25.61
N VAL A 378 -0.01 -4.93 25.98
CA VAL A 378 -1.23 -5.76 26.03
C VAL A 378 -1.57 -6.29 24.65
N LYS A 379 -1.61 -5.41 23.64
CA LYS A 379 -1.86 -5.81 22.24
C LYS A 379 -0.80 -6.79 21.71
N GLU A 380 0.46 -6.66 22.11
CA GLU A 380 1.53 -7.58 21.71
C GLU A 380 1.49 -8.93 22.42
N LYS A 381 0.88 -9.02 23.59
CA LYS A 381 0.72 -10.28 24.36
C LYS A 381 -0.51 -11.08 23.97
N GLU A 382 -1.49 -10.46 23.31
CA GLU A 382 -2.72 -11.15 22.90
C GLU A 382 -2.44 -12.17 21.77
N GLU A 383 -2.69 -13.45 22.08
CA GLU A 383 -2.98 -14.57 21.18
C GLU A 383 -1.92 -14.98 20.13
N LEU A 384 -0.67 -15.21 20.51
CA LEU A 384 0.23 -15.98 19.65
C LEU A 384 0.45 -17.38 20.25
N THR A 385 0.08 -18.41 19.49
CA THR A 385 0.45 -19.80 19.75
C THR A 385 1.90 -20.09 19.35
N VAL A 386 2.52 -19.17 18.59
CA VAL A 386 3.90 -19.27 18.10
C VAL A 386 4.71 -18.07 18.59
N GLN A 387 5.90 -18.35 19.15
CA GLN A 387 6.85 -17.31 19.52
C GLN A 387 7.48 -16.70 18.24
N ILE A 388 7.35 -15.37 18.06
CA ILE A 388 8.01 -14.66 16.95
C ILE A 388 9.50 -14.50 17.27
N THR A 389 10.35 -15.05 16.42
CA THR A 389 11.82 -14.92 16.50
C THR A 389 12.33 -13.77 15.64
N ASP A 390 13.56 -13.29 15.89
CA ASP A 390 14.20 -12.29 15.05
C ASP A 390 14.35 -12.75 13.59
N GLU A 391 14.51 -14.05 13.39
CA GLU A 391 14.59 -14.64 12.06
C GLU A 391 13.25 -14.55 11.32
N HIS A 392 12.12 -14.75 12.00
CA HIS A 392 10.79 -14.49 11.44
C HIS A 392 10.63 -13.02 11.01
N ILE A 393 11.10 -12.09 11.86
CA ILE A 393 11.04 -10.65 11.57
C ILE A 393 11.84 -10.32 10.31
N GLU A 394 13.07 -10.80 10.19
CA GLU A 394 13.91 -10.55 9.02
C GLU A 394 13.36 -11.18 7.73
N LYS A 395 12.80 -12.38 7.79
CA LYS A 395 12.17 -13.03 6.63
C LYS A 395 10.91 -12.28 6.18
N VAL A 396 10.07 -11.84 7.12
CA VAL A 396 8.88 -11.04 6.79
C VAL A 396 9.30 -9.68 6.22
N LYS A 397 10.30 -8.99 6.79
CA LYS A 397 10.81 -7.73 6.20
C LYS A 397 11.27 -7.91 4.76
N LYS A 398 12.08 -8.96 4.48
CA LYS A 398 12.51 -9.28 3.10
C LYS A 398 11.31 -9.49 2.16
N TYR A 399 10.29 -10.16 2.64
CA TYR A 399 9.06 -10.33 1.88
C TYR A 399 8.33 -9.01 1.63
N LEU A 400 8.19 -8.15 2.65
CA LEU A 400 7.56 -6.84 2.52
C LEU A 400 8.33 -5.91 1.55
N VAL A 401 9.67 -6.01 1.52
CA VAL A 401 10.51 -5.32 0.52
C VAL A 401 10.24 -5.87 -0.89
N ALA A 402 10.15 -7.20 -1.05
CA ALA A 402 9.85 -7.81 -2.34
C ALA A 402 8.44 -7.43 -2.87
N LEU A 403 7.49 -7.14 -1.98
CA LEU A 403 6.19 -6.58 -2.32
C LEU A 403 6.22 -5.07 -2.66
N ASP A 404 7.37 -4.39 -2.49
CA ASP A 404 7.51 -2.93 -2.53
C ASP A 404 6.57 -2.21 -1.53
N LEU A 405 6.27 -2.89 -0.42
CA LEU A 405 5.46 -2.32 0.65
C LEU A 405 6.28 -1.52 1.65
N ILE A 406 7.53 -1.91 1.85
CA ILE A 406 8.52 -1.15 2.63
C ILE A 406 9.79 -0.96 1.81
N GLU A 407 10.47 0.16 2.06
CA GLU A 407 11.78 0.44 1.49
C GLU A 407 12.77 0.80 2.58
N ASN A 408 13.99 0.30 2.49
CA ASN A 408 15.05 0.66 3.42
C ASN A 408 15.65 2.00 2.99
N CYS A 409 15.44 3.03 3.79
CA CYS A 409 16.02 4.35 3.65
C CYS A 409 17.00 4.56 4.80
N PRO A 410 18.30 4.37 4.61
CA PRO A 410 19.24 4.29 5.71
C PRO A 410 19.30 5.58 6.55
N LEU A 411 19.31 5.41 7.86
CA LEU A 411 19.62 6.47 8.81
C LEU A 411 21.14 6.50 9.02
N ARG A 412 21.77 7.56 8.59
CA ARG A 412 23.19 7.79 8.78
C ARG A 412 23.47 8.43 10.14
N LEU A 413 24.44 7.89 10.86
CA LEU A 413 24.83 8.38 12.18
C LEU A 413 26.20 9.05 12.13
N GLU A 414 26.43 10.04 12.98
CA GLU A 414 27.68 10.79 13.01
C GLU A 414 28.89 9.93 13.36
N SER A 415 28.82 9.12 14.41
CA SER A 415 29.96 8.30 14.87
C SER A 415 29.68 6.81 14.90
N ALA A 416 28.42 6.39 14.83
CA ALA A 416 28.02 4.99 14.87
C ALA A 416 27.82 4.40 13.46
N LYS A 417 27.61 3.08 13.40
CA LYS A 417 27.23 2.38 12.19
C LYS A 417 25.82 2.80 11.76
N ASP A 418 25.63 2.99 10.46
CA ASP A 418 24.33 3.30 9.89
C ASP A 418 23.26 2.28 10.32
N GLU A 419 22.04 2.76 10.52
CA GLU A 419 20.90 1.96 10.92
C GLU A 419 19.91 1.77 9.75
N ASP A 420 19.34 0.59 9.66
CA ASP A 420 18.24 0.32 8.73
C ASP A 420 16.97 1.04 9.18
N TYR A 421 16.42 1.88 8.31
CA TYR A 421 15.17 2.58 8.53
C TYR A 421 14.17 2.24 7.42
N TYR A 422 13.07 1.59 7.79
CA TYR A 422 12.07 1.11 6.84
C TYR A 422 10.86 2.03 6.77
N ILE A 423 10.60 2.55 5.57
CA ILE A 423 9.46 3.41 5.27
C ILE A 423 8.40 2.60 4.52
N PHE A 424 7.14 2.73 4.93
CA PHE A 424 6.02 2.12 4.21
C PHE A 424 5.66 2.93 2.96
N SER A 425 5.53 2.25 1.83
CA SER A 425 5.13 2.86 0.54
C SER A 425 3.64 3.23 0.47
N GLN A 426 2.85 2.80 1.47
CA GLN A 426 1.42 3.10 1.59
C GLN A 426 1.18 3.90 2.87
N PRO A 427 1.26 5.24 2.81
CA PRO A 427 1.15 6.08 3.99
C PRO A 427 -0.20 5.93 4.72
N GLY A 428 -1.30 5.80 4.00
CA GLY A 428 -2.62 5.63 4.61
C GLY A 428 -2.73 4.41 5.52
N MET A 429 -2.05 3.31 5.20
CA MET A 429 -1.98 2.12 6.06
C MET A 429 -1.28 2.45 7.39
N ARG A 430 -0.10 3.09 7.34
CA ARG A 430 0.64 3.50 8.54
C ARG A 430 -0.15 4.47 9.40
N TYR A 431 -0.74 5.49 8.80
CA TYR A 431 -1.54 6.48 9.50
C TYR A 431 -2.77 5.88 10.18
N SER A 432 -3.50 5.00 9.50
CA SER A 432 -4.66 4.32 10.06
C SER A 432 -4.33 3.49 11.31
N ILE A 433 -3.22 2.74 11.28
CA ILE A 433 -2.76 1.96 12.45
C ILE A 433 -2.35 2.89 13.60
N ALA A 434 -1.59 3.96 13.30
CA ALA A 434 -1.18 4.93 14.31
C ALA A 434 -2.40 5.65 14.92
N LYS A 435 -3.36 6.05 14.10
CA LYS A 435 -4.62 6.68 14.52
C LYS A 435 -5.42 5.75 15.44
N ALA A 436 -5.58 4.48 15.08
CA ALA A 436 -6.31 3.50 15.89
C ALA A 436 -5.67 3.31 17.27
N LEU A 437 -4.32 3.27 17.33
CA LEU A 437 -3.61 3.16 18.60
C LEU A 437 -3.77 4.41 19.47
N VAL A 438 -3.68 5.60 18.89
CA VAL A 438 -3.91 6.87 19.59
C VAL A 438 -5.34 6.95 20.14
N TYR A 439 -6.35 6.55 19.35
CA TYR A 439 -7.73 6.49 19.83
C TYR A 439 -7.96 5.44 20.91
N SER A 440 -7.15 4.37 20.98
CA SER A 440 -7.21 3.41 22.08
C SER A 440 -6.88 4.03 23.44
N LEU A 441 -6.09 5.12 23.47
CA LEU A 441 -5.86 5.92 24.67
C LEU A 441 -7.14 6.50 25.24
N MET A 442 -8.14 6.84 24.41
CA MET A 442 -9.42 7.40 24.88
C MET A 442 -10.16 6.43 25.81
N GLN A 443 -9.86 5.15 25.71
CA GLN A 443 -10.45 4.11 26.56
C GLN A 443 -9.63 3.84 27.82
N ASP A 444 -8.43 4.42 27.93
CA ASP A 444 -7.57 4.25 29.10
C ASP A 444 -8.16 4.96 30.34
N GLU A 445 -8.00 4.32 31.50
CA GLU A 445 -8.57 4.84 32.74
C GLU A 445 -8.01 6.18 33.18
N TYR A 446 -6.72 6.43 32.89
CA TYR A 446 -6.11 7.74 33.18
C TYR A 446 -6.76 8.84 32.35
N LEU A 447 -6.95 8.61 31.05
CA LEU A 447 -7.60 9.60 30.20
C LEU A 447 -9.09 9.81 30.52
N LYS A 448 -9.75 8.86 31.18
CA LYS A 448 -11.12 9.06 31.70
C LYS A 448 -11.19 10.10 32.81
N THR A 449 -10.07 10.41 33.47
CA THR A 449 -10.01 11.41 34.55
C THR A 449 -9.82 12.84 34.08
N ILE A 450 -9.40 13.04 32.84
CA ILE A 450 -9.18 14.37 32.24
C ILE A 450 -10.39 14.81 31.40
N SER A 451 -10.50 16.10 31.15
CA SER A 451 -11.63 16.67 30.40
C SER A 451 -11.62 16.23 28.92
N GLU A 452 -12.79 16.21 28.28
CA GLU A 452 -12.89 15.86 26.84
C GLU A 452 -12.11 16.85 25.95
N GLN A 453 -11.98 18.10 26.34
CA GLN A 453 -11.18 19.11 25.62
C GLN A 453 -9.70 18.78 25.68
N GLU A 454 -9.18 18.40 26.85
CA GLU A 454 -7.79 17.96 27.03
C GLU A 454 -7.49 16.68 26.24
N LYS A 455 -8.41 15.70 26.27
CA LYS A 455 -8.28 14.48 25.46
C LYS A 455 -8.18 14.80 23.99
N SER A 456 -9.11 15.59 23.46
CA SER A 456 -9.09 15.98 22.05
C SER A 456 -7.77 16.68 21.68
N TYR A 457 -7.30 17.58 22.53
CA TYR A 457 -6.03 18.26 22.33
C TYR A 457 -4.84 17.31 22.29
N ILE A 458 -4.74 16.36 23.23
CA ILE A 458 -3.67 15.37 23.29
C ILE A 458 -3.64 14.52 22.00
N ILE A 459 -4.82 14.04 21.59
CA ILE A 459 -4.98 13.22 20.38
C ILE A 459 -4.58 14.00 19.14
N GLU A 460 -5.09 15.21 18.98
CA GLU A 460 -4.77 16.08 17.84
C GLU A 460 -3.26 16.38 17.78
N LYS A 461 -2.66 16.66 18.94
CA LYS A 461 -1.23 16.92 19.04
C LYS A 461 -0.41 15.71 18.61
N ILE A 462 -0.70 14.50 19.13
CA ILE A 462 0.01 13.27 18.76
C ILE A 462 -0.18 13.01 17.27
N LEU A 463 -1.40 13.11 16.74
CA LEU A 463 -1.66 12.87 15.32
C LEU A 463 -0.99 13.92 14.42
N SER A 464 -0.88 15.16 14.87
CA SER A 464 -0.11 16.20 14.17
C SER A 464 1.38 15.86 14.10
N ASP A 465 1.97 15.39 15.21
CA ASP A 465 3.38 14.97 15.25
C ASP A 465 3.61 13.72 14.37
N VAL A 466 2.67 12.76 14.37
CA VAL A 466 2.66 11.61 13.46
C VAL A 466 2.65 12.06 12.00
N LYS A 467 1.77 13.01 11.62
CA LYS A 467 1.74 13.57 10.27
C LYS A 467 3.05 14.27 9.89
N GLY A 468 3.66 14.97 10.84
CA GLY A 468 4.97 15.59 10.65
C GLY A 468 6.04 14.56 10.27
N ARG A 469 6.19 13.51 11.06
CA ARG A 469 7.16 12.45 10.79
C ARG A 469 6.85 11.66 9.51
N MET A 470 5.57 11.41 9.24
CA MET A 470 5.17 10.76 8.00
C MET A 470 5.45 11.62 6.77
N LEU A 471 5.38 12.94 6.87
CA LEU A 471 5.76 13.84 5.77
C LEU A 471 7.26 13.73 5.46
N GLU A 472 8.12 13.66 6.49
CA GLU A 472 9.55 13.40 6.34
C GLU A 472 9.80 12.07 5.61
N ASP A 473 9.15 11.00 6.06
CA ASP A 473 9.21 9.66 5.45
C ASP A 473 8.78 9.68 3.97
N ILE A 474 7.66 10.34 3.65
CA ILE A 474 7.13 10.43 2.28
C ILE A 474 8.12 11.16 1.37
N VAL A 475 8.63 12.31 1.81
CA VAL A 475 9.58 13.09 1.00
C VAL A 475 10.85 12.29 0.72
N LEU A 476 11.40 11.64 1.75
CA LEU A 476 12.60 10.82 1.63
C LEU A 476 12.39 9.62 0.69
N LEU A 477 11.29 8.90 0.85
CA LEU A 477 10.93 7.76 0.00
C LEU A 477 10.74 8.16 -1.46
N GLU A 478 9.93 9.19 -1.72
CA GLU A 478 9.63 9.62 -3.09
C GLU A 478 10.85 10.17 -3.80
N LEU A 479 11.69 10.90 -3.07
CA LEU A 479 12.95 11.38 -3.63
C LEU A 479 13.86 10.21 -3.99
N ASN A 480 14.07 9.22 -3.10
CA ASN A 480 14.90 8.05 -3.39
C ASN A 480 14.41 7.26 -4.61
N LYS A 481 13.09 7.17 -4.81
CA LYS A 481 12.52 6.51 -5.99
C LYS A 481 12.67 7.31 -7.30
N SER A 482 12.94 8.61 -7.22
CA SER A 482 13.00 9.52 -8.38
C SER A 482 14.41 9.93 -8.79
N ILE A 483 15.37 9.92 -7.86
CA ILE A 483 16.74 10.37 -8.14
C ILE A 483 17.55 9.32 -8.91
N PRO A 484 18.50 9.76 -9.78
CA PRO A 484 19.39 8.85 -10.49
C PRO A 484 20.38 8.15 -9.54
N LYS A 485 20.96 7.03 -10.00
CA LYS A 485 21.81 6.14 -9.17
C LYS A 485 23.11 6.79 -8.64
N ASP A 486 23.57 7.87 -9.24
CA ASP A 486 24.72 8.66 -8.78
C ASP A 486 24.39 9.60 -7.62
N LYS A 487 23.12 9.69 -7.25
CA LYS A 487 22.62 10.43 -6.09
C LYS A 487 22.04 9.50 -5.05
N GLU A 488 22.04 9.95 -3.82
CA GLU A 488 21.50 9.23 -2.67
C GLU A 488 20.82 10.21 -1.73
N ALA A 489 19.67 9.86 -1.20
CA ALA A 489 19.00 10.64 -0.16
C ALA A 489 18.87 9.80 1.10
N PHE A 490 19.21 10.38 2.25
CA PHE A 490 19.21 9.74 3.55
C PHE A 490 18.95 10.73 4.66
N GLN A 491 18.53 10.25 5.83
CA GLN A 491 18.44 11.02 7.06
C GLN A 491 19.79 11.02 7.78
N PHE A 492 20.18 12.13 8.38
CA PHE A 492 21.46 12.23 9.10
C PHE A 492 21.26 12.71 10.54
N ARG A 493 21.66 11.90 11.52
CA ARG A 493 21.53 12.19 12.96
C ARG A 493 22.89 12.48 13.59
N PHE A 494 22.92 13.51 14.44
CA PHE A 494 24.11 13.96 15.15
C PHE A 494 24.19 13.39 16.56
N ASP A 495 25.40 13.09 17.05
CA ASP A 495 25.65 12.53 18.39
C ASP A 495 25.21 13.48 19.51
N LEU A 496 25.42 14.78 19.32
CA LEU A 496 25.02 15.83 20.28
C LEU A 496 23.53 16.21 20.17
N GLY A 497 22.78 15.42 19.43
CA GLY A 497 21.35 15.58 19.24
C GLY A 497 20.95 16.47 18.06
N GLY A 498 19.75 16.23 17.57
CA GLY A 498 19.20 16.79 16.35
C GLY A 498 19.62 16.03 15.10
N GLU A 499 19.01 16.36 13.99
CA GLU A 499 19.21 15.68 12.72
C GLU A 499 19.03 16.66 11.56
N PHE A 500 19.49 16.30 10.38
CA PHE A 500 18.93 16.80 9.13
C PHE A 500 17.88 15.78 8.66
N ASP A 501 16.67 16.25 8.46
CA ASP A 501 15.55 15.39 8.06
C ASP A 501 15.85 14.70 6.72
N MET A 502 16.66 15.35 5.86
CA MET A 502 17.15 14.73 4.63
C MET A 502 18.45 15.39 4.15
N VAL A 503 19.41 14.55 3.76
CA VAL A 503 20.63 14.94 3.02
C VAL A 503 20.56 14.30 1.64
N VAL A 504 20.74 15.09 0.58
CA VAL A 504 20.82 14.60 -0.80
C VAL A 504 22.27 14.72 -1.27
N TYR A 505 22.95 13.59 -1.38
CA TYR A 505 24.34 13.51 -1.77
C TYR A 505 24.47 13.21 -3.27
N ASN A 506 25.24 14.03 -3.96
CA ASN A 506 25.65 13.81 -5.34
C ASN A 506 27.06 13.20 -5.34
N LYS A 507 27.16 11.89 -5.61
CA LYS A 507 28.41 11.14 -5.56
C LYS A 507 29.40 11.59 -6.66
N SER A 508 28.89 11.97 -7.83
CA SER A 508 29.72 12.37 -8.98
C SER A 508 30.37 13.75 -8.78
N GLU A 509 29.70 14.67 -8.11
CA GLU A 509 30.19 16.02 -7.85
C GLU A 509 30.82 16.18 -6.47
N HIS A 510 30.71 15.17 -5.61
CA HIS A 510 31.08 15.24 -4.20
C HIS A 510 30.50 16.49 -3.51
N SER A 511 29.19 16.64 -3.63
CA SER A 511 28.45 17.78 -3.09
C SER A 511 27.12 17.32 -2.51
N CYS A 512 26.56 18.09 -1.57
CA CYS A 512 25.30 17.73 -0.97
C CYS A 512 24.35 18.93 -0.85
N LYS A 513 23.09 18.62 -0.60
CA LYS A 513 22.02 19.55 -0.20
C LYS A 513 21.40 19.04 1.09
N ILE A 514 21.07 19.95 1.99
CA ILE A 514 20.50 19.61 3.30
C ILE A 514 19.10 20.19 3.44
N TYR A 515 18.21 19.42 4.06
CA TYR A 515 16.80 19.71 4.15
C TYR A 515 16.26 19.51 5.57
N GLU A 516 15.38 20.43 5.97
CA GLU A 516 14.42 20.25 7.04
C GLU A 516 13.02 20.11 6.44
N ILE A 517 12.16 19.29 7.02
CA ILE A 517 10.81 19.01 6.51
C ILE A 517 9.82 19.28 7.63
N LYS A 518 8.90 20.20 7.42
CA LYS A 518 7.99 20.68 8.47
C LYS A 518 6.53 20.66 8.01
N HIS A 519 5.70 19.96 8.77
CA HIS A 519 4.26 19.91 8.56
C HIS A 519 3.60 21.20 9.11
N SER A 520 3.99 22.34 8.57
CA SER A 520 3.56 23.68 8.96
C SER A 520 3.34 24.53 7.71
N ASN A 521 2.42 25.48 7.78
CA ASN A 521 2.17 26.48 6.73
C ASN A 521 2.79 27.86 7.03
N LYS A 522 3.43 28.02 8.19
CA LYS A 522 4.09 29.26 8.61
C LYS A 522 5.61 29.06 8.68
N ILE A 523 6.33 30.13 8.39
CA ILE A 523 7.78 30.20 8.56
C ILE A 523 8.06 30.67 9.99
N VAL A 524 8.90 29.92 10.70
CA VAL A 524 9.43 30.29 12.00
C VAL A 524 10.94 30.04 12.03
N PRO A 525 11.74 30.90 12.69
CA PRO A 525 13.21 30.82 12.68
C PRO A 525 13.75 29.46 13.13
N GLU A 526 13.09 28.82 14.09
CA GLU A 526 13.47 27.55 14.69
C GLU A 526 13.50 26.40 13.66
N GLN A 527 12.72 26.49 12.60
CA GLN A 527 12.69 25.47 11.53
C GLN A 527 14.02 25.34 10.79
N ALA A 528 14.80 26.41 10.73
CA ALA A 528 16.10 26.42 10.05
C ALA A 528 17.29 26.28 11.02
N ARG A 529 17.05 26.10 12.32
CA ARG A 529 18.08 26.11 13.37
C ARG A 529 19.24 25.16 13.05
N HIS A 530 18.94 23.93 12.66
CA HIS A 530 19.98 22.94 12.34
C HIS A 530 20.70 23.27 11.03
N LEU A 531 19.98 23.75 10.00
CA LEU A 531 20.58 24.17 8.73
C LEU A 531 21.54 25.36 8.87
N LEU A 532 21.37 26.18 9.92
CA LEU A 532 22.19 27.35 10.20
C LEU A 532 23.32 27.06 11.18
N ASN A 533 23.36 25.87 11.79
CA ASN A 533 24.42 25.48 12.71
C ASN A 533 25.67 25.10 11.92
N GLU A 534 26.75 25.93 12.06
CA GLU A 534 28.00 25.76 11.32
C GLU A 534 28.71 24.44 11.66
N GLU A 535 28.70 24.01 12.93
CA GLU A 535 29.34 22.77 13.36
C GLU A 535 28.69 21.55 12.68
N LYS A 536 27.34 21.48 12.66
CA LYS A 536 26.58 20.44 11.97
C LYS A 536 26.82 20.45 10.47
N CYS A 537 26.87 21.63 9.86
CA CYS A 537 27.18 21.76 8.43
C CYS A 537 28.61 21.24 8.14
N ASN A 538 29.60 21.61 8.93
CA ASN A 538 31.00 21.16 8.75
C ASN A 538 31.14 19.63 8.87
N ILE A 539 30.41 18.99 9.82
CA ILE A 539 30.38 17.53 9.96
C ILE A 539 29.89 16.88 8.66
N VAL A 540 28.78 17.36 8.10
CA VAL A 540 28.22 16.81 6.88
C VAL A 540 29.10 17.11 5.66
N GLU A 541 29.67 18.32 5.56
CA GLU A 541 30.60 18.67 4.48
C GLU A 541 31.86 17.82 4.48
N SER A 542 32.37 17.46 5.65
CA SER A 542 33.56 16.60 5.76
C SER A 542 33.35 15.22 5.16
N ARG A 543 32.11 14.73 5.11
CA ARG A 543 31.75 13.38 4.63
C ARG A 543 31.18 13.38 3.21
N TYR A 544 30.34 14.36 2.91
CA TYR A 544 29.51 14.36 1.71
C TYR A 544 29.84 15.54 0.77
N GLY A 545 30.95 16.24 1.03
CA GLY A 545 31.41 17.36 0.25
C GLY A 545 30.57 18.62 0.49
N LYS A 546 30.83 19.66 -0.33
CA LYS A 546 30.29 20.99 -0.14
C LYS A 546 28.75 21.03 -0.11
N ILE A 547 28.19 21.71 0.87
CA ILE A 547 26.75 22.01 0.91
C ILE A 547 26.43 23.09 -0.13
N THR A 548 25.68 22.71 -1.17
CA THR A 548 25.30 23.58 -2.29
C THR A 548 23.92 24.21 -2.12
N GLY A 549 23.17 23.81 -1.09
CA GLY A 549 21.86 24.39 -0.80
C GLY A 549 21.30 23.96 0.53
N LYS A 550 20.54 24.87 1.17
CA LYS A 550 19.85 24.68 2.44
C LYS A 550 18.37 24.93 2.24
N TYR A 551 17.53 23.97 2.55
CA TYR A 551 16.12 23.99 2.22
C TYR A 551 15.23 23.65 3.40
N VAL A 552 14.11 24.33 3.55
CA VAL A 552 13.00 23.91 4.40
C VAL A 552 11.83 23.56 3.49
N LEU A 553 11.41 22.29 3.50
CA LEU A 553 10.18 21.87 2.83
C LEU A 553 9.01 22.03 3.79
N TYR A 554 7.99 22.80 3.43
CA TYR A 554 6.85 23.08 4.28
C TYR A 554 5.58 23.30 3.44
N ARG A 555 4.44 23.53 4.07
CA ARG A 555 3.15 23.65 3.37
C ARG A 555 2.80 25.08 2.91
N GLY A 556 3.63 26.06 3.26
CA GLY A 556 3.42 27.46 2.88
C GLY A 556 3.90 27.79 1.46
N LYS A 557 4.00 29.07 1.16
CA LYS A 557 4.45 29.58 -0.13
C LYS A 557 5.99 29.55 -0.25
N ASP A 558 6.49 29.39 -1.49
CA ASP A 558 7.94 29.44 -1.73
C ASP A 558 8.47 30.83 -1.33
N GLU A 559 9.53 30.85 -0.48
CA GLU A 559 10.14 32.07 0.03
C GLU A 559 11.63 31.83 0.33
N THR A 560 12.46 32.88 0.36
CA THR A 560 13.87 32.79 0.75
C THR A 560 14.12 33.69 1.94
N VAL A 561 14.66 33.12 3.03
CA VAL A 561 15.01 33.82 4.25
C VAL A 561 16.52 33.65 4.49
N GLY A 562 17.30 34.72 4.31
CA GLY A 562 18.75 34.64 4.38
C GLY A 562 19.34 33.68 3.30
N ASN A 563 20.05 32.66 3.75
CA ASN A 563 20.63 31.63 2.89
C ASN A 563 19.82 30.31 2.85
N VAL A 564 18.60 30.30 3.38
CA VAL A 564 17.70 29.15 3.44
C VAL A 564 16.52 29.37 2.48
N GLN A 565 16.23 28.39 1.65
CA GLN A 565 15.09 28.40 0.75
C GLN A 565 13.94 27.61 1.38
N TYR A 566 12.81 28.25 1.58
CA TYR A 566 11.55 27.65 2.01
C TYR A 566 10.74 27.28 0.77
N LEU A 567 10.45 26.00 0.58
CA LEU A 567 9.75 25.51 -0.61
C LEU A 567 8.46 24.79 -0.21
N ASN A 568 7.42 24.99 -0.99
CA ASN A 568 6.17 24.27 -0.80
C ASN A 568 6.35 22.78 -1.08
N VAL A 569 6.02 21.94 -0.11
CA VAL A 569 6.25 20.50 -0.16
C VAL A 569 5.40 19.79 -1.22
N GLU A 570 4.13 20.20 -1.39
CA GLU A 570 3.25 19.63 -2.43
C GLU A 570 3.77 19.93 -3.84
N LYS A 571 4.27 21.15 -4.06
CA LYS A 571 4.92 21.51 -5.32
C LYS A 571 6.23 20.76 -5.53
N PHE A 572 7.00 20.55 -4.46
CA PHE A 572 8.24 19.77 -4.51
C PHE A 572 7.96 18.32 -4.93
N LEU A 573 7.06 17.63 -4.22
CA LEU A 573 6.66 16.26 -4.53
C LEU A 573 6.02 16.12 -5.93
N SER A 574 5.26 17.12 -6.37
CA SER A 574 4.64 17.10 -7.70
C SER A 574 5.66 17.24 -8.86
N LYS A 575 6.89 17.64 -8.57
CA LYS A 575 7.98 17.76 -9.57
C LYS A 575 8.87 16.52 -9.65
N LEU A 576 8.81 15.65 -8.62
CA LEU A 576 9.52 14.37 -8.63
C LEU A 576 8.89 13.42 -9.64
#